data_584c4b646dc4f62007ab2fa5657cbacb
#
_entry.id   584c4b646dc4f62007ab2fa5657cbacb
#
_cell.length_a   1.000
_cell.length_b   1.000
_cell.length_c   1.000
_cell.angle_alpha   90.00
_cell.angle_beta   90.00
_cell.angle_gamma   90.00
#
_symmetry.space_group_name_H-M   'P 1'
#
loop_
_entity.id
_entity.type
_entity.pdbx_description
1 polymer ?
#
loop_
_entity_poly.entity_id
_entity_poly.type
_entity_poly.pdbx_seq_one_letter_code
_entity_poly.pdbx_strand_id
1 'polypeptide(L)'
;MWSQSRGRMAHYLIDIRLMGSVKDQIRNLSNHLQEKFNLGNKRVIPHITLAGPFSTCNEKKLLEDFTQICINQKEIPKYEVGSYGFFDDSKVIYVTITPDENLKQLRYQLSQAISPYCSLRRYDLDSADDFRFHSTLAMNLDWLTFQRIKWYFRGQESVVYRHHPIRATLLRNSKILCEYDFIQSRMLSRSQALSRATMMRDFDILKLWADGSWE
;
A
#
# COMPACT_ATOMS: atom_id res chain seq x y z
N MET A 1 15.66 36.70 -21.20
CA MET A 1 16.11 35.93 -20.02
C MET A 1 14.87 35.19 -19.47
N TRP A 2 14.63 33.95 -19.86
CA TRP A 2 13.47 33.19 -19.42
C TRP A 2 13.88 32.46 -18.16
N SER A 3 13.37 32.90 -17.03
CA SER A 3 13.43 32.14 -15.76
C SER A 3 12.52 30.92 -15.89
N GLN A 4 13.08 29.77 -16.25
CA GLN A 4 12.40 28.50 -16.06
C GLN A 4 12.24 28.28 -14.55
N SER A 5 11.05 28.46 -14.04
CA SER A 5 10.67 27.93 -12.74
C SER A 5 10.93 26.42 -12.80
N ARG A 6 11.94 25.94 -12.07
CA ARG A 6 12.17 24.51 -11.85
C ARG A 6 10.95 23.99 -11.10
N GLY A 7 9.95 23.56 -11.86
CA GLY A 7 8.77 22.88 -11.29
C GLY A 7 9.26 21.73 -10.42
N ARG A 8 8.84 21.72 -9.18
CA ARG A 8 9.15 20.64 -8.23
C ARG A 8 8.67 19.33 -8.86
N MET A 9 9.59 18.39 -9.14
CA MET A 9 9.21 17.07 -9.69
C MET A 9 8.14 16.43 -8.80
N ALA A 10 7.08 15.91 -9.42
CA ALA A 10 6.04 15.21 -8.68
C ALA A 10 6.57 13.88 -8.13
N HIS A 11 6.14 13.53 -6.94
CA HIS A 11 6.41 12.25 -6.31
C HIS A 11 5.20 11.33 -6.46
N TYR A 12 5.47 10.10 -6.84
CA TYR A 12 4.46 9.06 -7.06
C TYR A 12 4.67 7.91 -6.08
N LEU A 13 3.59 7.22 -5.78
CA LEU A 13 3.58 5.99 -5.00
C LEU A 13 2.50 5.08 -5.58
N ILE A 14 2.81 3.80 -5.74
CA ILE A 14 1.81 2.77 -6.05
C ILE A 14 1.63 1.93 -4.80
N ASP A 15 0.40 1.82 -4.33
CA ASP A 15 0.07 1.06 -3.13
C ASP A 15 -1.26 0.28 -3.26
N ILE A 16 -1.47 -0.64 -2.33
CA ILE A 16 -2.78 -1.19 -1.99
C ILE A 16 -3.28 -0.40 -0.79
N ARG A 17 -4.33 0.39 -0.99
CA ARG A 17 -4.99 1.10 0.10
C ARG A 17 -5.85 0.13 0.89
N LEU A 18 -5.50 -0.08 2.16
CA LEU A 18 -6.27 -0.97 3.03
C LEU A 18 -7.64 -0.38 3.35
N MET A 19 -8.67 -1.22 3.34
CA MET A 19 -10.07 -0.84 3.54
C MET A 19 -10.76 -1.76 4.54
N GLY A 20 -11.96 -1.38 5.00
CA GLY A 20 -12.76 -2.19 5.92
C GLY A 20 -12.08 -2.48 7.25
N SER A 21 -12.37 -3.64 7.83
CA SER A 21 -11.92 -4.05 9.16
C SER A 21 -10.39 -4.08 9.29
N VAL A 22 -9.66 -4.55 8.27
CA VAL A 22 -8.19 -4.59 8.30
C VAL A 22 -7.58 -3.20 8.45
N LYS A 23 -8.11 -2.22 7.73
CA LYS A 23 -7.68 -0.82 7.86
C LYS A 23 -7.90 -0.32 9.28
N ASP A 24 -9.08 -0.59 9.84
CA ASP A 24 -9.43 -0.08 11.17
C ASP A 24 -8.60 -0.76 12.27
N GLN A 25 -8.31 -2.04 12.16
CA GLN A 25 -7.43 -2.78 13.07
C GLN A 25 -5.99 -2.22 13.04
N ILE A 26 -5.39 -2.07 11.85
CA ILE A 26 -4.03 -1.53 11.71
C ILE A 26 -3.99 -0.07 12.18
N ARG A 27 -5.02 0.72 11.90
CA ARG A 27 -5.14 2.10 12.40
C ARG A 27 -5.23 2.14 13.92
N ASN A 28 -6.06 1.30 14.54
CA ASN A 28 -6.21 1.24 15.98
C ASN A 28 -4.90 0.84 16.66
N LEU A 29 -4.17 -0.12 16.08
CA LEU A 29 -2.86 -0.51 16.56
C LEU A 29 -1.84 0.64 16.45
N SER A 30 -1.82 1.34 15.31
CA SER A 30 -0.96 2.52 15.12
C SER A 30 -1.32 3.65 16.13
N ASN A 31 -2.61 3.92 16.33
CA ASN A 31 -3.06 4.92 17.32
C ASN A 31 -2.66 4.52 18.74
N HIS A 32 -2.84 3.25 19.11
CA HIS A 32 -2.40 2.72 20.40
C HIS A 32 -0.90 2.95 20.64
N LEU A 33 -0.05 2.69 19.63
CA LEU A 33 1.38 2.96 19.72
C LEU A 33 1.66 4.47 19.89
N GLN A 34 0.96 5.32 19.14
CA GLN A 34 1.11 6.77 19.22
C GLN A 34 0.80 7.29 20.63
N GLU A 35 -0.31 6.84 21.22
CA GLU A 35 -0.72 7.21 22.58
C GLU A 35 0.26 6.67 23.62
N LYS A 36 0.55 5.36 23.59
CA LYS A 36 1.38 4.68 24.58
C LYS A 36 2.82 5.20 24.64
N PHE A 37 3.38 5.56 23.48
CA PHE A 37 4.79 5.97 23.35
C PHE A 37 4.94 7.46 23.03
N ASN A 38 3.86 8.22 23.03
CA ASN A 38 3.83 9.65 22.73
C ASN A 38 4.57 10.02 21.43
N LEU A 39 4.21 9.34 20.32
CA LEU A 39 4.90 9.47 19.02
C LEU A 39 4.55 10.74 18.23
N GLY A 40 3.74 11.62 18.79
CA GLY A 40 3.20 12.78 18.09
C GLY A 40 2.06 12.40 17.11
N ASN A 41 1.30 13.40 16.67
CA ASN A 41 0.07 13.19 15.89
C ASN A 41 0.29 12.87 14.40
N LYS A 42 1.30 12.10 14.03
CA LYS A 42 1.51 11.68 12.64
C LYS A 42 0.60 10.49 12.33
N ARG A 43 -0.55 10.78 11.72
CA ARG A 43 -1.44 9.72 11.25
C ARG A 43 -0.78 8.89 10.15
N VAL A 44 -0.58 7.63 10.41
CA VAL A 44 -0.19 6.64 9.38
C VAL A 44 -1.47 6.19 8.68
N ILE A 45 -1.51 6.31 7.36
CA ILE A 45 -2.60 5.77 6.54
C ILE A 45 -2.23 4.32 6.23
N PRO A 46 -3.02 3.32 6.70
CA PRO A 46 -2.71 1.92 6.42
C PRO A 46 -2.72 1.61 4.93
N HIS A 47 -1.60 1.13 4.40
CA HIS A 47 -1.41 0.75 3.01
C HIS A 47 -0.31 -0.29 2.88
N ILE A 48 -0.25 -0.97 1.75
CA ILE A 48 0.84 -1.86 1.35
C ILE A 48 1.51 -1.24 0.14
N THR A 49 2.77 -0.82 0.25
CA THR A 49 3.53 -0.27 -0.87
C THR A 49 3.82 -1.35 -1.91
N LEU A 50 3.54 -1.06 -3.18
CA LEU A 50 3.94 -1.88 -4.31
C LEU A 50 5.18 -1.31 -5.02
N ALA A 51 5.28 0.02 -5.16
CA ALA A 51 6.47 0.70 -5.68
C ALA A 51 6.55 2.15 -5.17
N GLY A 52 7.73 2.59 -4.77
CA GLY A 52 8.02 3.99 -4.46
C GLY A 52 8.29 4.32 -2.99
N PRO A 53 8.33 5.62 -2.65
CA PRO A 53 8.06 6.77 -3.53
C PRO A 53 9.13 6.98 -4.60
N PHE A 54 8.70 7.38 -5.80
CA PHE A 54 9.55 7.63 -6.96
C PHE A 54 9.14 8.92 -7.68
N SER A 55 9.93 9.34 -8.68
CA SER A 55 9.60 10.45 -9.56
C SER A 55 9.76 10.06 -11.03
N THR A 56 9.02 10.73 -11.90
CA THR A 56 9.10 10.56 -13.35
C THR A 56 8.72 11.85 -14.07
N CYS A 57 9.26 12.03 -15.29
CA CYS A 57 8.82 13.06 -16.23
C CYS A 57 7.72 12.56 -17.18
N ASN A 58 7.38 11.27 -17.14
CA ASN A 58 6.45 10.64 -18.08
C ASN A 58 5.21 10.08 -17.36
N GLU A 59 4.38 10.99 -16.81
CA GLU A 59 3.14 10.61 -16.13
C GLU A 59 2.18 9.88 -17.04
N LYS A 60 2.12 10.24 -18.33
CA LYS A 60 1.24 9.57 -19.29
C LYS A 60 1.57 8.09 -19.41
N LYS A 61 2.84 7.76 -19.63
CA LYS A 61 3.31 6.36 -19.71
C LYS A 61 3.10 5.63 -18.38
N LEU A 62 3.33 6.29 -17.25
CA LEU A 62 3.07 5.72 -15.92
C LEU A 62 1.60 5.31 -15.75
N LEU A 63 0.66 6.15 -16.18
CA LEU A 63 -0.77 5.85 -16.16
C LEU A 63 -1.12 4.68 -17.09
N GLU A 64 -0.55 4.66 -18.30
CA GLU A 64 -0.76 3.60 -19.27
C GLU A 64 -0.25 2.25 -18.74
N ASP A 65 0.99 2.18 -18.26
CA ASP A 65 1.59 0.95 -17.74
C ASP A 65 0.86 0.46 -16.47
N PHE A 66 0.54 1.36 -15.52
CA PHE A 66 -0.25 1.01 -14.34
C PHE A 66 -1.61 0.42 -14.71
N THR A 67 -2.32 1.07 -15.61
CA THR A 67 -3.65 0.64 -16.07
C THR A 67 -3.57 -0.72 -16.75
N GLN A 68 -2.63 -0.89 -17.68
CA GLN A 68 -2.50 -2.13 -18.45
C GLN A 68 -2.15 -3.32 -17.57
N ILE A 69 -1.23 -3.14 -16.62
CA ILE A 69 -0.82 -4.22 -15.70
C ILE A 69 -1.99 -4.60 -14.78
N CYS A 70 -2.72 -3.63 -14.24
CA CYS A 70 -3.85 -3.93 -13.37
C CYS A 70 -5.00 -4.63 -14.12
N ILE A 71 -5.31 -4.22 -15.35
CA ILE A 71 -6.37 -4.85 -16.19
C ILE A 71 -6.00 -6.31 -16.53
N ASN A 72 -4.72 -6.59 -16.71
CA ASN A 72 -4.25 -7.93 -17.09
C ASN A 72 -4.22 -8.92 -15.91
N GLN A 73 -4.54 -8.49 -14.69
CA GLN A 73 -4.65 -9.42 -13.56
C GLN A 73 -5.84 -10.35 -13.77
N LYS A 74 -5.56 -11.65 -13.87
CA LYS A 74 -6.58 -12.70 -14.10
C LYS A 74 -7.38 -13.03 -12.84
N GLU A 75 -6.73 -12.93 -11.71
CA GLU A 75 -7.29 -13.24 -10.41
C GLU A 75 -7.09 -12.08 -9.45
N ILE A 76 -8.02 -11.91 -8.52
CA ILE A 76 -7.89 -10.91 -7.46
C ILE A 76 -6.77 -11.35 -6.53
N PRO A 77 -5.73 -10.53 -6.32
CA PRO A 77 -4.66 -10.85 -5.40
C PRO A 77 -5.19 -11.09 -3.98
N LYS A 78 -4.42 -11.81 -3.16
CA LYS A 78 -4.74 -12.09 -1.75
C LYS A 78 -3.54 -11.79 -0.89
N TYR A 79 -3.81 -11.51 0.39
CA TYR A 79 -2.75 -11.35 1.38
C TYR A 79 -3.22 -11.73 2.78
N GLU A 80 -2.27 -12.06 3.64
CA GLU A 80 -2.48 -12.26 5.06
C GLU A 80 -1.73 -11.18 5.85
N VAL A 81 -2.37 -10.63 6.86
CA VAL A 81 -1.70 -9.75 7.84
C VAL A 81 -1.10 -10.64 8.92
N GLY A 82 0.20 -10.55 9.13
CA GLY A 82 0.94 -11.43 10.02
C GLY A 82 1.53 -10.71 11.24
N SER A 83 2.71 -11.14 11.64
CA SER A 83 3.40 -10.70 12.84
C SER A 83 3.93 -9.26 12.76
N TYR A 84 4.37 -8.74 13.89
CA TYR A 84 5.09 -7.46 13.95
C TYR A 84 6.50 -7.61 13.37
N GLY A 85 6.92 -6.61 12.61
CA GLY A 85 8.23 -6.54 12.00
C GLY A 85 8.92 -5.21 12.28
N PHE A 86 10.24 -5.20 12.10
CA PHE A 86 11.09 -4.06 12.42
C PHE A 86 12.15 -3.87 11.33
N PHE A 87 12.21 -2.65 10.77
CA PHE A 87 13.34 -2.23 9.97
C PHE A 87 14.31 -1.47 10.90
N ASP A 88 15.37 -2.12 11.31
CA ASP A 88 16.32 -1.57 12.29
C ASP A 88 17.05 -0.31 11.74
N ASP A 89 17.40 -0.28 10.46
CA ASP A 89 18.10 0.83 9.82
C ASP A 89 17.27 2.10 9.78
N SER A 90 16.01 1.98 9.34
CA SER A 90 15.08 3.09 9.19
C SER A 90 14.20 3.34 10.41
N LYS A 91 14.30 2.50 11.46
CA LYS A 91 13.51 2.58 12.69
C LYS A 91 12.01 2.61 12.42
N VAL A 92 11.55 1.70 11.57
CA VAL A 92 10.14 1.53 11.21
C VAL A 92 9.57 0.30 11.90
N ILE A 93 8.39 0.44 12.47
CA ILE A 93 7.57 -0.63 13.04
C ILE A 93 6.44 -0.92 12.06
N TYR A 94 6.19 -2.17 11.74
CA TYR A 94 5.18 -2.56 10.78
C TYR A 94 4.52 -3.90 11.15
N VAL A 95 3.40 -4.21 10.50
CA VAL A 95 2.87 -5.58 10.43
C VAL A 95 3.33 -6.21 9.12
N THR A 96 3.73 -7.47 9.20
CA THR A 96 4.12 -8.24 8.01
C THR A 96 2.89 -8.53 7.15
N ILE A 97 3.08 -8.50 5.86
CA ILE A 97 2.06 -8.91 4.89
C ILE A 97 2.62 -10.11 4.13
N THR A 98 1.91 -11.22 4.18
CA THR A 98 2.20 -12.41 3.39
C THR A 98 1.34 -12.37 2.13
N PRO A 99 1.90 -12.00 0.97
CA PRO A 99 1.17 -11.94 -0.29
C PRO A 99 0.97 -13.36 -0.86
N ASP A 100 -0.10 -13.54 -1.65
CA ASP A 100 -0.18 -14.66 -2.58
C ASP A 100 0.73 -14.41 -3.81
N GLU A 101 0.81 -15.39 -4.69
CA GLU A 101 1.63 -15.28 -5.90
C GLU A 101 1.12 -14.17 -6.84
N ASN A 102 -0.18 -13.94 -6.91
CA ASN A 102 -0.76 -12.90 -7.77
C ASN A 102 -0.36 -11.50 -7.28
N LEU A 103 -0.33 -11.25 -5.96
CA LEU A 103 0.12 -9.96 -5.42
C LEU A 103 1.62 -9.75 -5.61
N LYS A 104 2.44 -10.80 -5.47
CA LYS A 104 3.87 -10.76 -5.76
C LYS A 104 4.12 -10.38 -7.23
N GLN A 105 3.44 -11.06 -8.14
CA GLN A 105 3.57 -10.83 -9.58
C GLN A 105 3.07 -9.44 -9.99
N LEU A 106 1.93 -9.00 -9.47
CA LEU A 106 1.44 -7.63 -9.69
C LEU A 106 2.50 -6.58 -9.31
N ARG A 107 3.05 -6.69 -8.10
CA ARG A 107 4.10 -5.78 -7.62
C ARG A 107 5.33 -5.82 -8.52
N TYR A 108 5.81 -7.03 -8.86
CA TYR A 108 6.99 -7.21 -9.68
C TYR A 108 6.81 -6.63 -11.09
N GLN A 109 5.70 -6.94 -11.74
CA GLN A 109 5.37 -6.40 -13.07
C GLN A 109 5.30 -4.87 -13.07
N LEU A 110 4.65 -4.26 -12.05
CA LEU A 110 4.60 -2.81 -11.90
C LEU A 110 6.00 -2.21 -11.79
N SER A 111 6.85 -2.73 -10.91
CA SER A 111 8.21 -2.19 -10.73
C SER A 111 9.07 -2.37 -11.97
N GLN A 112 8.99 -3.50 -12.67
CA GLN A 112 9.73 -3.74 -13.91
C GLN A 112 9.28 -2.81 -15.05
N ALA A 113 7.99 -2.62 -15.23
CA ALA A 113 7.47 -1.76 -16.29
C ALA A 113 7.85 -0.28 -16.12
N ILE A 114 7.86 0.22 -14.87
CA ILE A 114 8.16 1.63 -14.61
C ILE A 114 9.66 1.90 -14.42
N SER A 115 10.50 0.89 -14.15
CA SER A 115 11.93 1.05 -13.88
C SER A 115 12.72 1.78 -14.98
N PRO A 116 12.41 1.67 -16.29
CA PRO A 116 13.19 2.33 -17.34
C PRO A 116 13.06 3.86 -17.36
N TYR A 117 12.00 4.43 -16.73
CA TYR A 117 11.72 5.87 -16.81
C TYR A 117 11.32 6.50 -15.47
N CYS A 118 11.33 5.73 -14.37
CA CYS A 118 11.07 6.22 -13.02
C CYS A 118 12.31 6.06 -12.14
N SER A 119 12.52 7.01 -11.22
CA SER A 119 13.61 6.95 -10.24
C SER A 119 13.24 6.03 -9.07
N LEU A 120 13.24 4.73 -9.29
CA LEU A 120 12.97 3.72 -8.27
C LEU A 120 14.13 3.60 -7.27
N ARG A 121 13.81 3.18 -6.06
CA ARG A 121 14.81 2.80 -5.05
C ARG A 121 15.25 1.36 -5.27
N ARG A 122 16.42 1.00 -4.70
CA ARG A 122 17.00 -0.33 -4.88
C ARG A 122 16.02 -1.46 -4.49
N TYR A 123 15.33 -1.33 -3.37
CA TYR A 123 14.38 -2.34 -2.91
C TYR A 123 13.09 -2.44 -3.75
N ASP A 124 12.76 -1.39 -4.53
CA ASP A 124 11.66 -1.49 -5.52
C ASP A 124 12.02 -2.39 -6.70
N LEU A 125 13.31 -2.69 -6.87
CA LEU A 125 13.82 -3.57 -7.93
C LEU A 125 14.07 -5.01 -7.44
N ASP A 126 13.83 -5.29 -6.16
CA ASP A 126 13.95 -6.64 -5.60
C ASP A 126 13.05 -7.62 -6.37
N SER A 127 13.45 -8.88 -6.40
CA SER A 127 12.66 -9.95 -7.01
C SER A 127 11.28 -10.08 -6.34
N ALA A 128 10.39 -10.82 -6.96
CA ALA A 128 9.06 -11.04 -6.40
C ALA A 128 9.10 -11.69 -5.01
N ASP A 129 10.10 -12.55 -4.76
CA ASP A 129 10.26 -13.28 -3.50
C ASP A 129 11.05 -12.51 -2.43
N ASP A 130 11.96 -11.62 -2.83
CA ASP A 130 12.81 -10.87 -1.89
C ASP A 130 12.13 -9.62 -1.33
N PHE A 131 11.11 -9.11 -2.01
CA PHE A 131 10.40 -7.91 -1.57
C PHE A 131 9.61 -8.13 -0.30
N ARG A 132 9.84 -7.30 0.72
CA ARG A 132 9.17 -7.40 2.02
C ARG A 132 7.88 -6.59 2.06
N PHE A 133 6.77 -7.25 1.80
CA PHE A 133 5.45 -6.63 1.93
C PHE A 133 5.14 -6.33 3.39
N HIS A 134 4.68 -5.11 3.67
CA HIS A 134 4.38 -4.66 5.02
C HIS A 134 3.36 -3.52 5.03
N SER A 135 2.74 -3.29 6.18
CA SER A 135 1.99 -2.07 6.45
C SER A 135 2.55 -1.37 7.69
N THR A 136 2.99 -0.13 7.52
CA THR A 136 3.67 0.64 8.57
C THR A 136 2.72 0.99 9.71
N LEU A 137 3.17 0.80 10.95
CA LEU A 137 2.50 1.22 12.18
C LEU A 137 3.08 2.52 12.75
N ALA A 138 4.41 2.62 12.75
CA ALA A 138 5.14 3.81 13.21
C ALA A 138 6.44 3.97 12.45
N MET A 139 6.85 5.21 12.21
CA MET A 139 8.07 5.57 11.49
C MET A 139 8.68 6.87 12.01
N ASN A 140 9.89 7.18 11.57
CA ASN A 140 10.65 8.36 12.01
C ASN A 140 10.86 8.39 13.53
N LEU A 141 11.11 7.22 14.12
CA LEU A 141 11.34 7.05 15.54
C LEU A 141 12.80 7.37 15.88
N ASP A 142 13.02 7.93 17.08
CA ASP A 142 14.35 7.90 17.68
C ASP A 142 14.73 6.49 18.13
N TRP A 143 16.01 6.26 18.39
CA TRP A 143 16.52 4.93 18.71
C TRP A 143 15.91 4.35 20.00
N LEU A 144 15.78 5.17 21.06
CA LEU A 144 15.25 4.72 22.36
C LEU A 144 13.77 4.32 22.24
N THR A 145 12.96 5.15 21.60
CA THR A 145 11.55 4.87 21.35
C THR A 145 11.37 3.61 20.50
N PHE A 146 12.19 3.46 19.46
CA PHE A 146 12.16 2.25 18.63
C PHE A 146 12.46 0.99 19.44
N GLN A 147 13.49 0.99 20.31
CA GLN A 147 13.83 -0.15 21.17
C GLN A 147 12.72 -0.47 22.19
N ARG A 148 12.10 0.56 22.78
CA ARG A 148 10.99 0.40 23.72
C ARG A 148 9.77 -0.27 23.06
N ILE A 149 9.42 0.12 21.83
CA ILE A 149 8.32 -0.48 21.08
C ILE A 149 8.70 -1.92 20.67
N LYS A 150 9.93 -2.15 20.22
CA LYS A 150 10.43 -3.48 19.87
C LYS A 150 10.37 -4.45 21.07
N TRP A 151 10.73 -3.96 22.25
CA TRP A 151 10.58 -4.73 23.49
C TRP A 151 9.11 -4.97 23.87
N TYR A 152 8.24 -3.98 23.68
CA TYR A 152 6.80 -4.09 23.96
C TYR A 152 6.14 -5.18 23.12
N PHE A 153 6.57 -5.39 21.88
CA PHE A 153 6.03 -6.44 21.03
C PHE A 153 6.66 -7.83 21.23
N ARG A 154 7.69 -7.96 22.09
CA ARG A 154 8.25 -9.27 22.41
C ARG A 154 7.21 -10.15 23.10
N GLY A 155 6.95 -11.32 22.50
CA GLY A 155 6.01 -12.30 23.06
C GLY A 155 4.53 -11.96 22.84
N GLN A 156 4.23 -10.90 22.09
CA GLN A 156 2.85 -10.67 21.65
C GLN A 156 2.55 -11.51 20.41
N GLU A 157 1.50 -12.31 20.52
CA GLU A 157 0.96 -13.02 19.37
C GLU A 157 0.30 -12.04 18.41
N SER A 158 0.56 -12.20 17.13
CA SER A 158 -0.14 -11.45 16.09
C SER A 158 -1.39 -12.20 15.69
N VAL A 159 -2.44 -11.47 15.47
CA VAL A 159 -3.66 -12.06 14.90
C VAL A 159 -3.51 -12.11 13.39
N VAL A 160 -3.64 -13.30 12.81
CA VAL A 160 -3.54 -13.50 11.36
C VAL A 160 -4.91 -13.26 10.72
N TYR A 161 -4.95 -12.38 9.75
CA TYR A 161 -6.15 -12.08 8.97
C TYR A 161 -5.88 -12.30 7.49
N ARG A 162 -6.84 -12.94 6.80
CA ARG A 162 -6.82 -13.07 5.33
C ARG A 162 -7.69 -12.02 4.69
N HIS A 163 -7.17 -11.35 3.67
CA HIS A 163 -7.88 -10.29 2.98
C HIS A 163 -7.60 -10.29 1.48
N HIS A 164 -8.55 -9.69 0.75
CA HIS A 164 -8.38 -9.35 -0.66
C HIS A 164 -8.11 -7.85 -0.78
N PRO A 165 -7.08 -7.42 -1.52
CA PRO A 165 -6.96 -6.04 -1.90
C PRO A 165 -8.12 -5.67 -2.82
N ILE A 166 -8.84 -4.63 -2.43
CA ILE A 166 -9.97 -4.14 -3.24
C ILE A 166 -9.44 -3.28 -4.39
N ARG A 167 -8.37 -2.49 -4.14
CA ARG A 167 -7.88 -1.51 -5.11
C ARG A 167 -6.38 -1.35 -5.06
N ALA A 168 -5.78 -1.26 -6.26
CA ALA A 168 -4.45 -0.69 -6.43
C ALA A 168 -4.58 0.81 -6.66
N THR A 169 -3.77 1.62 -5.98
CA THR A 169 -3.84 3.08 -5.99
C THR A 169 -2.54 3.66 -6.55
N LEU A 170 -2.66 4.56 -7.52
CA LEU A 170 -1.57 5.42 -7.94
C LEU A 170 -1.75 6.80 -7.31
N LEU A 171 -0.79 7.19 -6.50
CA LEU A 171 -0.74 8.49 -5.82
C LEU A 171 0.22 9.45 -6.54
N ARG A 172 -0.16 10.72 -6.58
CA ARG A 172 0.71 11.84 -6.99
C ARG A 172 0.72 12.88 -5.87
N ASN A 173 1.91 13.18 -5.33
CA ASN A 173 2.08 14.10 -4.21
C ASN A 173 1.12 13.80 -3.05
N SER A 174 1.03 12.52 -2.66
CA SER A 174 0.17 12.00 -1.59
C SER A 174 -1.34 12.14 -1.85
N LYS A 175 -1.76 12.44 -3.08
CA LYS A 175 -3.18 12.48 -3.48
C LYS A 175 -3.45 11.39 -4.50
N ILE A 176 -4.61 10.74 -4.40
CA ILE A 176 -5.05 9.76 -5.38
C ILE A 176 -5.09 10.41 -6.75
N LEU A 177 -4.35 9.86 -7.71
CA LEU A 177 -4.43 10.19 -9.13
C LEU A 177 -5.52 9.34 -9.79
N CYS A 178 -5.42 8.02 -9.59
CA CYS A 178 -6.44 7.04 -9.99
C CYS A 178 -6.32 5.79 -9.11
N GLU A 179 -7.33 4.92 -9.15
CA GLU A 179 -7.32 3.58 -8.57
C GLU A 179 -7.80 2.56 -9.60
N TYR A 180 -7.26 1.35 -9.56
CA TYR A 180 -7.85 0.19 -10.22
C TYR A 180 -8.62 -0.62 -9.20
N ASP A 181 -9.90 -0.84 -9.47
CA ASP A 181 -10.82 -1.62 -8.66
C ASP A 181 -10.82 -3.08 -9.15
N PHE A 182 -10.26 -3.99 -8.36
CA PHE A 182 -10.18 -5.41 -8.71
C PHE A 182 -11.56 -6.09 -8.66
N ILE A 183 -12.47 -5.60 -7.83
CA ILE A 183 -13.81 -6.17 -7.67
C ILE A 183 -14.68 -5.87 -8.88
N GLN A 184 -14.62 -4.64 -9.37
CA GLN A 184 -15.40 -4.18 -10.52
C GLN A 184 -14.60 -4.19 -11.84
N SER A 185 -13.33 -4.63 -11.80
CA SER A 185 -12.40 -4.71 -12.94
C SER A 185 -12.36 -3.41 -13.77
N ARG A 186 -12.22 -2.26 -13.10
CA ARG A 186 -12.23 -0.96 -13.77
C ARG A 186 -11.35 0.09 -13.11
N MET A 187 -10.95 1.07 -13.92
CA MET A 187 -10.29 2.27 -13.43
C MET A 187 -11.29 3.22 -12.77
N LEU A 188 -10.89 3.80 -11.66
CA LEU A 188 -11.62 4.82 -10.93
C LEU A 188 -10.86 6.15 -10.96
N SER A 189 -11.55 7.22 -11.32
CA SER A 189 -11.05 8.57 -11.08
C SER A 189 -10.97 8.87 -9.58
N ARG A 190 -10.26 9.91 -9.19
CA ARG A 190 -10.15 10.32 -7.78
C ARG A 190 -11.52 10.52 -7.11
N SER A 191 -12.49 11.14 -7.80
CA SER A 191 -13.84 11.36 -7.26
C SER A 191 -14.57 10.04 -7.00
N GLN A 192 -14.48 9.10 -7.94
CA GLN A 192 -15.06 7.76 -7.80
C GLN A 192 -14.37 6.96 -6.69
N ALA A 193 -13.02 7.01 -6.61
CA ALA A 193 -12.23 6.35 -5.59
C ALA A 193 -12.57 6.81 -4.16
N LEU A 194 -12.93 8.07 -3.99
CA LEU A 194 -13.34 8.65 -2.70
C LEU A 194 -14.85 8.56 -2.44
N SER A 195 -15.64 8.09 -3.40
CA SER A 195 -17.08 7.96 -3.26
C SER A 195 -17.46 6.84 -2.29
N ARG A 196 -18.26 7.18 -1.26
CA ARG A 196 -18.81 6.20 -0.34
C ARG A 196 -19.68 5.16 -1.06
N ALA A 197 -20.47 5.58 -2.04
CA ALA A 197 -21.32 4.68 -2.80
C ALA A 197 -20.51 3.65 -3.58
N THR A 198 -19.39 4.05 -4.22
CA THR A 198 -18.48 3.13 -4.91
C THR A 198 -17.88 2.12 -3.94
N MET A 199 -17.42 2.58 -2.76
CA MET A 199 -16.82 1.71 -1.76
C MET A 199 -17.85 0.73 -1.14
N MET A 200 -19.07 1.17 -0.88
CA MET A 200 -20.13 0.29 -0.37
C MET A 200 -20.48 -0.81 -1.36
N ARG A 201 -20.54 -0.50 -2.66
CA ARG A 201 -20.77 -1.51 -3.71
C ARG A 201 -19.69 -2.61 -3.71
N ASP A 202 -18.42 -2.25 -3.55
CA ASP A 202 -17.34 -3.25 -3.47
C ASP A 202 -17.53 -4.18 -2.27
N PHE A 203 -17.89 -3.62 -1.11
CA PHE A 203 -18.16 -4.44 0.08
C PHE A 203 -19.40 -5.33 -0.06
N ASP A 204 -20.44 -4.86 -0.74
CA ASP A 204 -21.65 -5.66 -0.99
C ASP A 204 -21.31 -6.85 -1.92
N ILE A 205 -20.51 -6.63 -2.97
CA ILE A 205 -20.03 -7.72 -3.85
C ILE A 205 -19.17 -8.71 -3.05
N LEU A 206 -18.23 -8.23 -2.23
CA LEU A 206 -17.38 -9.12 -1.41
C LEU A 206 -18.18 -9.96 -0.42
N LYS A 207 -19.26 -9.43 0.15
CA LYS A 207 -20.16 -10.20 1.01
C LYS A 207 -20.84 -11.32 0.24
N LEU A 208 -21.38 -11.01 -0.97
CA LEU A 208 -22.00 -12.03 -1.82
C LEU A 208 -21.03 -13.16 -2.16
N TRP A 209 -19.77 -12.85 -2.42
CA TRP A 209 -18.75 -13.89 -2.66
C TRP A 209 -18.46 -14.72 -1.40
N ALA A 210 -18.41 -14.10 -0.22
CA ALA A 210 -18.20 -14.80 1.04
C ALA A 210 -19.38 -15.74 1.38
N ASP A 211 -20.59 -15.36 1.01
CA ASP A 211 -21.82 -16.14 1.25
C ASP A 211 -22.06 -17.22 0.17
N GLY A 212 -21.12 -17.38 -0.80
CA GLY A 212 -21.23 -18.39 -1.87
C GLY A 212 -22.36 -18.13 -2.88
N SER A 213 -22.89 -16.91 -2.93
CA SER A 213 -24.02 -16.53 -3.80
C SER A 213 -23.59 -15.99 -5.17
N TRP A 214 -22.30 -16.09 -5.51
CA TRP A 214 -21.74 -15.83 -6.83
C TRP A 214 -21.06 -17.09 -7.37
N GLU A 215 -21.69 -17.74 -8.32
CA GLU A 215 -21.06 -18.66 -9.28
C GLU A 215 -20.69 -17.91 -10.54
#